data_409adbe0fe2b5e1e64dd46e5efbb5fbe
#
_entry.id   409adbe0fe2b5e1e64dd46e5efbb5fbe
#
_cell.length_a   1.000
_cell.length_b   1.000
_cell.length_c   1.000
_cell.angle_alpha   90.00
_cell.angle_beta   90.00
_cell.angle_gamma   90.00
#
_symmetry.space_group_name_H-M   'P 1'
#
loop_
_entity.id
_entity.type
_entity.pdbx_description
1 polymer ?
#
loop_
_entity_poly.entity_id
_entity_poly.type
_entity_poly.pdbx_seq_one_letter_code
_entity_poly.pdbx_strand_id
1 'polypeptide(L)'
;MTLIAKLFEGPLDLIGDVHGEIDALHDLLQRLGYGPQGRHPDGRRLVFVGDLCDRGPDSPAVLDLVSLLVANGFAQCVLGNHELNILRGSCKEGNGWYFAENHDHAEGKFLTSIDADAEMRSRYLAFFQKLPLALEGPDLRVVHACWHAEAVDRLRIAGSADTAALFDRFETASEVKLKANGTLARAEQEKEAYRKPMRDPDYPMPMLPALAAVNEAHQMANPIRVLTSGVERVGKAPFYSSGRWRMVERVAWWNEYDSPVPTVMGHYWRWPVPVDRTAFGKGGPDLFDGTQFDQGLGAQGNVYCIDYSVGRRFQERIKGAGFQTRLAALRWPERELMFDGL
;
A
#
# COMPACT_ATOMS: atom_id res chain seq x y z
N MET A 1 1.75 -15.52 -15.48
CA MET A 1 1.44 -14.08 -15.36
C MET A 1 2.72 -13.30 -15.15
N THR A 2 2.88 -12.14 -15.79
CA THR A 2 4.10 -11.34 -15.67
C THR A 2 4.04 -10.48 -14.40
N LEU A 3 5.01 -10.62 -13.50
CA LEU A 3 5.05 -9.87 -12.23
C LEU A 3 5.35 -8.38 -12.44
N ILE A 4 6.14 -8.04 -13.46
CA ILE A 4 6.39 -6.68 -13.93
C ILE A 4 5.80 -6.59 -15.34
N ALA A 5 4.71 -5.86 -15.50
CA ALA A 5 3.98 -5.80 -16.77
C ALA A 5 4.24 -4.49 -17.51
N LYS A 6 3.93 -4.48 -18.81
CA LYS A 6 4.03 -3.27 -19.64
C LYS A 6 2.92 -2.30 -19.25
N LEU A 7 3.29 -1.03 -18.98
CA LEU A 7 2.35 0.06 -18.78
C LEU A 7 1.68 0.44 -20.10
N PHE A 8 0.45 0.89 -20.06
CA PHE A 8 -0.23 1.50 -21.20
C PHE A 8 0.58 2.68 -21.76
N GLU A 9 0.51 2.87 -23.06
CA GLU A 9 1.05 4.04 -23.74
C GLU A 9 -0.04 5.13 -23.89
N GLY A 10 0.37 6.39 -23.96
CA GLY A 10 -0.54 7.55 -24.14
C GLY A 10 -0.95 8.20 -22.83
N PRO A 11 -1.98 9.06 -22.86
CA PRO A 11 -2.41 9.81 -21.69
C PRO A 11 -3.09 8.89 -20.66
N LEU A 12 -2.69 9.05 -19.38
CA LEU A 12 -3.15 8.23 -18.26
C LEU A 12 -3.71 9.11 -17.14
N ASP A 13 -4.62 8.57 -16.35
CA ASP A 13 -5.01 9.07 -15.05
C ASP A 13 -4.68 7.99 -14.01
N LEU A 14 -3.69 8.27 -13.16
CA LEU A 14 -3.21 7.33 -12.15
C LEU A 14 -3.97 7.57 -10.84
N ILE A 15 -4.65 6.56 -10.33
CA ILE A 15 -5.53 6.65 -9.17
C ILE A 15 -4.79 6.10 -7.94
N GLY A 16 -4.79 6.86 -6.84
CA GLY A 16 -4.24 6.48 -5.55
C GLY A 16 -5.00 5.36 -4.86
N ASP A 17 -4.56 5.03 -3.64
CA ASP A 17 -5.21 4.03 -2.78
C ASP A 17 -6.69 4.37 -2.61
N VAL A 18 -7.59 3.39 -2.77
CA VAL A 18 -9.05 3.62 -2.77
C VAL A 18 -9.70 3.14 -1.47
N HIS A 19 -9.22 2.03 -0.93
CA HIS A 19 -9.67 1.49 0.35
C HIS A 19 -11.19 1.39 0.52
N GLY A 20 -11.90 0.83 -0.47
CA GLY A 20 -13.35 0.64 -0.38
C GLY A 20 -14.20 1.92 -0.41
N GLU A 21 -13.62 3.06 -0.72
CA GLU A 21 -14.30 4.36 -0.81
C GLU A 21 -14.94 4.56 -2.18
N ILE A 22 -16.01 3.81 -2.46
CA ILE A 22 -16.68 3.79 -3.78
C ILE A 22 -17.23 5.15 -4.19
N ASP A 23 -17.80 5.91 -3.26
CA ASP A 23 -18.37 7.24 -3.55
C ASP A 23 -17.27 8.22 -3.96
N ALA A 24 -16.12 8.17 -3.27
CA ALA A 24 -14.95 8.97 -3.62
C ALA A 24 -14.41 8.60 -5.01
N LEU A 25 -14.39 7.30 -5.34
CA LEU A 25 -13.96 6.84 -6.65
C LEU A 25 -14.90 7.31 -7.76
N HIS A 26 -16.21 7.21 -7.56
CA HIS A 26 -17.19 7.69 -8.53
C HIS A 26 -17.07 9.22 -8.75
N ASP A 27 -16.98 9.99 -7.68
CA ASP A 27 -16.83 11.46 -7.79
C ASP A 27 -15.52 11.83 -8.50
N LEU A 28 -14.40 11.17 -8.16
CA LEU A 28 -13.13 11.42 -8.81
C LEU A 28 -13.17 11.06 -10.30
N LEU A 29 -13.73 9.91 -10.68
CA LEU A 29 -13.84 9.51 -12.08
C LEU A 29 -14.72 10.48 -12.89
N GLN A 30 -15.80 10.98 -12.29
CA GLN A 30 -16.65 12.00 -12.92
C GLN A 30 -15.89 13.31 -13.14
N ARG A 31 -15.13 13.78 -12.15
CA ARG A 31 -14.29 15.00 -12.25
C ARG A 31 -13.19 14.87 -13.28
N LEU A 32 -12.63 13.68 -13.42
CA LEU A 32 -11.64 13.37 -14.45
C LEU A 32 -12.24 13.31 -15.86
N GLY A 33 -13.57 13.23 -16.00
CA GLY A 33 -14.27 13.20 -17.28
C GLY A 33 -14.59 11.80 -17.80
N TYR A 34 -14.50 10.77 -16.97
CA TYR A 34 -14.88 9.41 -17.35
C TYR A 34 -16.40 9.23 -17.36
N GLY A 35 -16.90 8.64 -18.43
CA GLY A 35 -18.31 8.22 -18.50
C GLY A 35 -18.59 6.99 -17.67
N PRO A 36 -19.89 6.60 -17.51
CA PRO A 36 -20.32 5.47 -16.68
C PRO A 36 -19.68 4.12 -17.06
N GLN A 37 -19.21 3.98 -18.29
CA GLN A 37 -18.56 2.78 -18.80
C GLN A 37 -17.03 2.79 -18.62
N GLY A 38 -16.48 3.81 -17.94
CA GLY A 38 -15.04 3.97 -17.75
C GLY A 38 -14.28 4.44 -18.98
N ARG A 39 -14.97 5.01 -19.96
CA ARG A 39 -14.34 5.60 -21.16
C ARG A 39 -14.15 7.10 -20.99
N HIS A 40 -12.99 7.58 -21.40
CA HIS A 40 -12.70 9.02 -21.48
C HIS A 40 -12.81 9.49 -22.94
N PRO A 41 -13.42 10.66 -23.24
CA PRO A 41 -13.58 11.17 -24.61
C PRO A 41 -12.24 11.37 -25.32
N ASP A 42 -11.19 11.74 -24.61
CA ASP A 42 -9.84 11.94 -25.17
C ASP A 42 -9.00 10.67 -25.19
N GLY A 43 -9.59 9.49 -24.96
CA GLY A 43 -8.89 8.21 -24.98
C GLY A 43 -7.93 7.95 -23.83
N ARG A 44 -8.02 8.74 -22.74
CA ARG A 44 -7.25 8.50 -21.50
C ARG A 44 -7.64 7.16 -20.87
N ARG A 45 -6.68 6.51 -20.19
CA ARG A 45 -6.91 5.26 -19.49
C ARG A 45 -6.50 5.35 -18.03
N LEU A 46 -7.13 4.52 -17.22
CA LEU A 46 -6.92 4.50 -15.78
C LEU A 46 -5.76 3.57 -15.39
N VAL A 47 -5.02 3.94 -14.34
CA VAL A 47 -4.02 3.08 -13.71
C VAL A 47 -4.16 3.19 -12.20
N PHE A 48 -4.48 2.10 -11.52
CA PHE A 48 -4.62 2.06 -10.06
C PHE A 48 -3.31 1.60 -9.41
N VAL A 49 -2.90 2.28 -8.34
CA VAL A 49 -1.66 1.94 -7.63
C VAL A 49 -1.83 0.84 -6.59
N GLY A 50 -2.98 0.16 -6.53
CA GLY A 50 -3.30 -0.88 -5.55
C GLY A 50 -4.06 -0.34 -4.33
N ASP A 51 -4.20 -1.18 -3.30
CA ASP A 51 -4.98 -0.91 -2.09
C ASP A 51 -6.41 -0.43 -2.41
N LEU A 52 -7.10 -1.23 -3.23
CA LEU A 52 -8.48 -0.98 -3.65
C LEU A 52 -9.48 -1.23 -2.53
N CYS A 53 -9.16 -2.16 -1.62
CA CYS A 53 -10.06 -2.72 -0.63
C CYS A 53 -9.64 -2.40 0.82
N ASP A 54 -10.43 -2.88 1.76
CA ASP A 54 -10.28 -2.75 3.20
C ASP A 54 -10.63 -1.35 3.76
N ARG A 55 -11.07 -1.31 5.02
CA ARG A 55 -11.34 -0.10 5.83
C ARG A 55 -12.58 0.71 5.43
N GLY A 56 -12.81 0.93 4.17
CA GLY A 56 -13.92 1.73 3.67
C GLY A 56 -15.26 0.99 3.63
N PRO A 57 -16.34 1.68 3.27
CA PRO A 57 -17.69 1.16 3.41
C PRO A 57 -18.05 0.07 2.40
N ASP A 58 -17.41 0.04 1.22
CA ASP A 58 -17.81 -0.88 0.15
C ASP A 58 -16.62 -1.34 -0.70
N SER A 59 -15.81 -2.23 -0.15
CA SER A 59 -14.74 -2.89 -0.89
C SER A 59 -15.25 -3.72 -2.07
N PRO A 60 -16.37 -4.48 -1.96
CA PRO A 60 -16.96 -5.19 -3.09
C PRO A 60 -17.27 -4.29 -4.28
N ALA A 61 -17.95 -3.16 -4.09
CA ALA A 61 -18.30 -2.27 -5.21
C ALA A 61 -17.06 -1.69 -5.91
N VAL A 62 -16.01 -1.33 -5.15
CA VAL A 62 -14.74 -0.88 -5.74
C VAL A 62 -14.10 -1.99 -6.57
N LEU A 63 -14.05 -3.21 -6.05
CA LEU A 63 -13.44 -4.35 -6.73
C LEU A 63 -14.22 -4.76 -7.98
N ASP A 64 -15.56 -4.75 -7.93
CA ASP A 64 -16.41 -5.05 -9.09
C ASP A 64 -16.20 -3.99 -10.19
N LEU A 65 -16.16 -2.70 -9.85
CA LEU A 65 -15.90 -1.64 -10.81
C LEU A 65 -14.49 -1.76 -11.42
N VAL A 66 -13.45 -1.85 -10.60
CA VAL A 66 -12.07 -1.86 -11.08
C VAL A 66 -11.75 -3.13 -11.87
N SER A 67 -12.22 -4.31 -11.43
CA SER A 67 -12.02 -5.56 -12.17
C SER A 67 -12.71 -5.54 -13.54
N LEU A 68 -13.91 -4.93 -13.64
CA LEU A 68 -14.60 -4.73 -14.90
C LEU A 68 -13.82 -3.79 -15.84
N LEU A 69 -13.30 -2.67 -15.32
CA LEU A 69 -12.49 -1.73 -16.10
C LEU A 69 -11.21 -2.38 -16.63
N VAL A 70 -10.55 -3.19 -15.79
CA VAL A 70 -9.35 -3.95 -16.19
C VAL A 70 -9.68 -5.01 -17.24
N ALA A 71 -10.76 -5.75 -17.05
CA ALA A 71 -11.19 -6.79 -18.00
C ALA A 71 -11.52 -6.22 -19.39
N ASN A 72 -12.05 -4.98 -19.43
CA ASN A 72 -12.38 -4.29 -20.67
C ASN A 72 -11.19 -3.51 -21.29
N GLY A 73 -10.00 -3.54 -20.67
CA GLY A 73 -8.82 -2.83 -21.16
C GLY A 73 -8.85 -1.30 -20.97
N PHE A 74 -9.75 -0.79 -20.14
CA PHE A 74 -9.85 0.63 -19.81
C PHE A 74 -8.98 1.01 -18.63
N ALA A 75 -8.56 0.02 -17.83
CA ALA A 75 -7.67 0.23 -16.68
C ALA A 75 -6.56 -0.81 -16.60
N GLN A 76 -5.49 -0.45 -15.90
CA GLN A 76 -4.51 -1.34 -15.29
C GLN A 76 -4.50 -1.13 -13.78
N CYS A 77 -4.04 -2.13 -13.03
CA CYS A 77 -3.90 -2.05 -11.59
C CYS A 77 -2.67 -2.84 -11.17
N VAL A 78 -1.88 -2.31 -10.22
CA VAL A 78 -0.84 -3.08 -9.53
C VAL A 78 -1.39 -3.66 -8.24
N LEU A 79 -0.77 -4.74 -7.75
CA LEU A 79 -1.15 -5.40 -6.50
C LEU A 79 -0.66 -4.55 -5.31
N GLY A 80 -1.58 -4.09 -4.46
CA GLY A 80 -1.26 -3.47 -3.18
C GLY A 80 -1.04 -4.48 -2.06
N ASN A 81 -0.60 -4.01 -0.90
CA ASN A 81 -0.38 -4.90 0.24
C ASN A 81 -1.70 -5.41 0.86
N HIS A 82 -2.81 -4.71 0.68
CA HIS A 82 -4.12 -5.15 1.15
C HIS A 82 -4.63 -6.33 0.33
N GLU A 83 -4.60 -6.26 -0.98
CA GLU A 83 -4.92 -7.38 -1.87
C GLU A 83 -3.97 -8.57 -1.65
N LEU A 84 -2.68 -8.31 -1.45
CA LEU A 84 -1.69 -9.36 -1.16
C LEU A 84 -1.99 -10.09 0.15
N ASN A 85 -2.43 -9.39 1.20
CA ASN A 85 -2.84 -10.01 2.46
C ASN A 85 -4.00 -10.97 2.24
N ILE A 86 -5.02 -10.56 1.49
CA ILE A 86 -6.17 -11.41 1.16
C ILE A 86 -5.72 -12.62 0.31
N LEU A 87 -4.91 -12.38 -0.71
CA LEU A 87 -4.38 -13.42 -1.60
C LEU A 87 -3.62 -14.52 -0.84
N ARG A 88 -2.94 -14.14 0.25
CA ARG A 88 -2.22 -15.05 1.14
C ARG A 88 -3.06 -15.65 2.27
N GLY A 89 -4.36 -15.36 2.33
CA GLY A 89 -5.23 -15.78 3.45
C GLY A 89 -4.86 -15.12 4.78
N SER A 90 -4.18 -13.98 4.76
CA SER A 90 -3.71 -13.29 5.96
C SER A 90 -4.76 -12.30 6.46
N CYS A 91 -5.50 -12.70 7.49
CA CYS A 91 -6.45 -11.83 8.16
C CYS A 91 -5.72 -10.65 8.82
N LYS A 92 -6.16 -9.43 8.53
CA LYS A 92 -5.64 -8.15 9.05
C LYS A 92 -6.79 -7.25 9.47
N GLU A 93 -6.46 -6.24 10.27
CA GLU A 93 -7.38 -5.18 10.60
C GLU A 93 -7.89 -4.46 9.34
N GLY A 94 -9.20 -4.32 9.21
CA GLY A 94 -9.86 -3.67 8.08
C GLY A 94 -10.32 -4.60 6.96
N ASN A 95 -9.95 -5.91 6.99
CA ASN A 95 -10.38 -6.86 5.97
C ASN A 95 -11.45 -7.87 6.44
N GLY A 96 -12.20 -7.49 7.48
CA GLY A 96 -13.33 -8.28 7.99
C GLY A 96 -14.43 -8.51 6.95
N TRP A 97 -14.63 -7.58 6.04
CA TRP A 97 -15.55 -7.71 4.91
C TRP A 97 -15.29 -8.96 4.04
N TYR A 98 -14.03 -9.41 4.03
CA TYR A 98 -13.60 -10.60 3.28
C TYR A 98 -13.53 -11.85 4.16
N PHE A 99 -13.00 -11.72 5.40
CA PHE A 99 -12.84 -12.83 6.34
C PHE A 99 -13.95 -12.78 7.39
N ALA A 100 -14.98 -13.63 7.23
CA ALA A 100 -16.17 -13.64 8.09
C ALA A 100 -15.87 -13.86 9.59
N GLU A 101 -14.69 -14.38 9.93
CA GLU A 101 -14.25 -14.63 11.31
C GLU A 101 -13.50 -13.44 11.93
N ASN A 102 -13.37 -12.33 11.19
CA ASN A 102 -12.66 -11.16 11.69
C ASN A 102 -13.54 -10.38 12.69
N HIS A 103 -12.94 -9.98 13.81
CA HIS A 103 -13.58 -9.22 14.88
C HIS A 103 -13.73 -7.71 14.60
N ASP A 104 -13.45 -7.23 13.39
CA ASP A 104 -13.55 -5.81 13.03
C ASP A 104 -14.91 -5.22 13.36
N HIS A 105 -15.99 -5.98 13.18
CA HIS A 105 -17.36 -5.58 13.54
C HIS A 105 -17.61 -5.53 15.05
N ALA A 106 -16.94 -6.39 15.83
CA ALA A 106 -17.11 -6.44 17.28
C ALA A 106 -16.50 -5.22 17.99
N GLU A 107 -15.48 -4.60 17.40
CA GLU A 107 -14.83 -3.40 17.92
C GLU A 107 -15.47 -2.10 17.43
N GLY A 108 -16.47 -2.16 16.54
CA GLY A 108 -17.17 -0.99 16.00
C GLY A 108 -16.34 -0.04 15.18
N LYS A 109 -15.15 -0.46 14.75
CA LYS A 109 -14.17 0.39 14.07
C LYS A 109 -14.50 0.60 12.58
N PHE A 110 -15.06 -0.42 11.91
CA PHE A 110 -15.42 -0.40 10.48
C PHE A 110 -16.92 -0.66 10.30
N LEU A 111 -17.75 0.26 10.80
CA LEU A 111 -19.19 0.07 10.99
C LEU A 111 -20.03 -0.10 9.72
N THR A 112 -19.51 0.28 8.56
CA THR A 112 -20.28 0.36 7.32
C THR A 112 -19.76 -0.54 6.20
N SER A 113 -18.86 -1.46 6.52
CA SER A 113 -18.31 -2.38 5.53
C SER A 113 -19.39 -3.36 5.04
N ILE A 114 -19.51 -3.52 3.72
CA ILE A 114 -20.33 -4.55 3.07
C ILE A 114 -19.52 -5.83 2.97
N ASP A 115 -20.09 -6.95 3.41
CA ASP A 115 -19.41 -8.25 3.41
C ASP A 115 -19.47 -8.92 2.04
N ALA A 116 -18.38 -9.56 1.65
CA ALA A 116 -18.33 -10.38 0.45
C ALA A 116 -18.90 -11.78 0.73
N ASP A 117 -19.78 -12.26 -0.16
CA ASP A 117 -20.19 -13.65 -0.19
C ASP A 117 -19.11 -14.59 -0.78
N ALA A 118 -19.38 -15.89 -0.82
CA ALA A 118 -18.43 -16.89 -1.29
C ALA A 118 -18.08 -16.72 -2.79
N GLU A 119 -19.06 -16.34 -3.62
CA GLU A 119 -18.85 -16.13 -5.05
C GLU A 119 -18.00 -14.88 -5.30
N MET A 120 -18.30 -13.77 -4.62
CA MET A 120 -17.51 -12.54 -4.65
C MET A 120 -16.07 -12.79 -4.23
N ARG A 121 -15.85 -13.51 -3.11
CA ARG A 121 -14.50 -13.86 -2.63
C ARG A 121 -13.70 -14.64 -3.68
N SER A 122 -14.33 -15.61 -4.34
CA SER A 122 -13.69 -16.38 -5.41
C SER A 122 -13.30 -15.52 -6.60
N ARG A 123 -14.19 -14.61 -7.03
CA ARG A 123 -13.92 -13.67 -8.14
C ARG A 123 -12.79 -12.71 -7.80
N TYR A 124 -12.77 -12.16 -6.58
CA TYR A 124 -11.74 -11.23 -6.14
C TYR A 124 -10.35 -11.90 -6.03
N LEU A 125 -10.29 -13.12 -5.49
CA LEU A 125 -9.04 -13.89 -5.50
C LEU A 125 -8.52 -14.11 -6.92
N ALA A 126 -9.39 -14.50 -7.86
CA ALA A 126 -9.02 -14.68 -9.25
C ALA A 126 -8.58 -13.36 -9.94
N PHE A 127 -9.12 -12.23 -9.50
CA PHE A 127 -8.67 -10.91 -9.96
C PHE A 127 -7.30 -10.57 -9.39
N PHE A 128 -7.09 -10.67 -8.07
CA PHE A 128 -5.81 -10.36 -7.41
C PHE A 128 -4.65 -11.21 -7.92
N GLN A 129 -4.91 -12.50 -8.20
CA GLN A 129 -3.94 -13.40 -8.82
C GLN A 129 -3.42 -12.93 -10.16
N LYS A 130 -4.18 -12.07 -10.87
CA LYS A 130 -3.81 -11.54 -12.20
C LYS A 130 -3.11 -10.18 -12.13
N LEU A 131 -3.05 -9.53 -10.98
CA LEU A 131 -2.44 -8.22 -10.85
C LEU A 131 -0.91 -8.31 -10.86
N PRO A 132 -0.22 -7.49 -11.67
CA PRO A 132 1.24 -7.36 -11.60
C PRO A 132 1.65 -6.62 -10.31
N LEU A 133 2.89 -6.77 -9.90
CA LEU A 133 3.48 -6.02 -8.77
C LEU A 133 3.94 -4.63 -9.18
N ALA A 134 4.23 -4.43 -10.45
CA ALA A 134 4.58 -3.13 -11.02
C ALA A 134 4.24 -3.07 -12.51
N LEU A 135 4.09 -1.85 -13.00
CA LEU A 135 3.92 -1.52 -14.41
C LEU A 135 5.11 -0.65 -14.86
N GLU A 136 5.66 -0.95 -16.03
CA GLU A 136 6.80 -0.23 -16.58
C GLU A 136 6.55 0.20 -18.02
N GLY A 137 6.69 1.50 -18.27
CA GLY A 137 6.73 2.12 -19.59
C GLY A 137 8.10 2.75 -19.85
N PRO A 138 8.32 3.31 -21.03
CA PRO A 138 9.57 3.99 -21.35
C PRO A 138 9.78 5.28 -20.57
N ASP A 139 8.70 5.95 -20.18
CA ASP A 139 8.65 7.30 -19.61
C ASP A 139 7.94 7.35 -18.25
N LEU A 140 7.42 6.23 -17.75
CA LEU A 140 6.71 6.16 -16.47
C LEU A 140 6.77 4.75 -15.90
N ARG A 141 6.88 4.68 -14.56
CA ARG A 141 6.76 3.47 -13.74
C ARG A 141 5.64 3.61 -12.72
N VAL A 142 4.96 2.52 -12.45
CA VAL A 142 3.91 2.46 -11.42
C VAL A 142 4.17 1.26 -10.52
N VAL A 143 4.15 1.49 -9.21
CA VAL A 143 4.33 0.48 -8.19
C VAL A 143 3.46 0.86 -6.99
N HIS A 144 3.08 -0.12 -6.15
CA HIS A 144 2.28 0.23 -4.99
C HIS A 144 3.08 1.06 -3.95
N ALA A 145 4.27 0.59 -3.53
CA ALA A 145 5.02 1.30 -2.48
C ALA A 145 6.43 1.76 -2.88
N CYS A 146 7.25 0.90 -3.47
CA CYS A 146 8.65 1.24 -3.74
C CYS A 146 9.15 0.63 -5.05
N TRP A 147 9.71 1.45 -5.91
CA TRP A 147 10.49 0.96 -7.06
C TRP A 147 11.93 0.71 -6.63
N HIS A 148 12.21 -0.50 -6.19
CA HIS A 148 13.54 -0.93 -5.77
C HIS A 148 14.17 -1.78 -6.89
N ALA A 149 15.20 -1.26 -7.55
CA ALA A 149 15.76 -1.87 -8.76
C ALA A 149 16.15 -3.34 -8.58
N GLU A 150 16.89 -3.67 -7.50
CA GLU A 150 17.28 -5.06 -7.21
C GLU A 150 16.08 -5.97 -6.97
N ALA A 151 15.06 -5.49 -6.25
CA ALA A 151 13.84 -6.26 -6.01
C ALA A 151 13.09 -6.52 -7.32
N VAL A 152 12.98 -5.51 -8.20
CA VAL A 152 12.38 -5.63 -9.53
C VAL A 152 13.14 -6.66 -10.37
N ASP A 153 14.46 -6.64 -10.37
CA ASP A 153 15.29 -7.59 -11.15
C ASP A 153 15.14 -9.01 -10.63
N ARG A 154 15.07 -9.20 -9.31
CA ARG A 154 14.79 -10.52 -8.71
C ARG A 154 13.42 -11.05 -9.14
N LEU A 155 12.40 -10.18 -9.25
CA LEU A 155 11.07 -10.56 -9.72
C LEU A 155 11.05 -10.85 -11.23
N ARG A 156 11.82 -10.13 -12.05
CA ARG A 156 11.99 -10.43 -13.48
C ARG A 156 12.61 -11.82 -13.68
N ILE A 157 13.64 -12.15 -12.89
CA ILE A 157 14.28 -13.48 -12.91
C ILE A 157 13.31 -14.57 -12.47
N ALA A 158 12.45 -14.30 -11.47
CA ALA A 158 11.43 -15.25 -11.03
C ALA A 158 10.37 -15.53 -12.11
N GLY A 159 10.20 -14.60 -13.04
CA GLY A 159 9.32 -14.73 -14.21
C GLY A 159 7.84 -14.75 -13.85
N SER A 160 7.08 -15.60 -14.53
CA SER A 160 5.64 -15.79 -14.29
C SER A 160 5.46 -16.80 -13.16
N ALA A 161 4.85 -16.38 -12.05
CA ALA A 161 4.64 -17.21 -10.88
C ALA A 161 3.31 -16.87 -10.18
N ASP A 162 2.82 -17.79 -9.36
CA ASP A 162 1.83 -17.48 -8.33
C ASP A 162 2.47 -16.55 -7.29
N THR A 163 1.90 -15.34 -7.15
CA THR A 163 2.47 -14.30 -6.29
C THR A 163 2.49 -14.70 -4.82
N ALA A 164 1.46 -15.39 -4.32
CA ALA A 164 1.41 -15.86 -2.94
C ALA A 164 2.45 -16.94 -2.66
N ALA A 165 2.53 -17.94 -3.53
CA ALA A 165 3.53 -19.01 -3.41
C ALA A 165 4.96 -18.48 -3.53
N LEU A 166 5.19 -17.50 -4.42
CA LEU A 166 6.49 -16.84 -4.55
C LEU A 166 6.85 -16.03 -3.31
N PHE A 167 5.88 -15.31 -2.74
CA PHE A 167 6.06 -14.59 -1.48
C PHE A 167 6.51 -15.54 -0.36
N ASP A 168 5.80 -16.65 -0.16
CA ASP A 168 6.11 -17.62 0.90
C ASP A 168 7.48 -18.29 0.69
N ARG A 169 7.89 -18.50 -0.56
CA ARG A 169 9.23 -18.98 -0.88
C ARG A 169 10.33 -18.01 -0.44
N PHE A 170 10.14 -16.70 -0.66
CA PHE A 170 11.10 -15.70 -0.20
C PHE A 170 11.13 -15.58 1.32
N GLU A 171 9.96 -15.64 2.00
CA GLU A 171 9.88 -15.67 3.46
C GLU A 171 10.66 -16.87 4.02
N THR A 172 10.37 -18.08 3.52
CA THR A 172 11.04 -19.31 3.96
C THR A 172 12.56 -19.22 3.78
N ALA A 173 13.01 -18.69 2.64
CA ALA A 173 14.45 -18.52 2.38
C ALA A 173 15.11 -17.53 3.37
N SER A 174 14.40 -16.48 3.75
CA SER A 174 14.86 -15.52 4.76
C SER A 174 14.92 -16.17 6.15
N GLU A 175 13.87 -16.88 6.55
CA GLU A 175 13.80 -17.57 7.83
C GLU A 175 14.91 -18.62 8.00
N VAL A 176 15.20 -19.41 6.96
CA VAL A 176 16.29 -20.38 6.97
C VAL A 176 17.62 -19.71 7.28
N LYS A 177 17.92 -18.56 6.66
CA LYS A 177 19.15 -17.79 6.91
C LYS A 177 19.20 -17.25 8.34
N LEU A 178 18.10 -16.66 8.83
CA LEU A 178 17.99 -16.10 10.17
C LEU A 178 18.08 -17.17 11.26
N LYS A 179 17.59 -18.39 10.98
CA LYS A 179 17.71 -19.54 11.87
C LYS A 179 19.15 -20.05 11.90
N ALA A 180 19.78 -20.21 10.74
CA ALA A 180 21.14 -20.74 10.64
C ALA A 180 22.18 -19.87 11.36
N ASN A 181 22.02 -18.52 11.37
CA ASN A 181 22.90 -17.60 12.07
C ASN A 181 22.50 -17.28 13.52
N GLY A 182 21.46 -17.96 14.04
CA GLY A 182 20.98 -17.80 15.42
C GLY A 182 20.21 -16.52 15.71
N THR A 183 19.94 -15.67 14.70
CA THR A 183 19.26 -14.37 14.91
C THR A 183 17.81 -14.56 15.34
N LEU A 184 17.09 -15.55 14.79
CA LEU A 184 15.71 -15.85 15.22
C LEU A 184 15.64 -16.24 16.70
N ALA A 185 16.53 -17.09 17.18
CA ALA A 185 16.53 -17.51 18.59
C ALA A 185 16.77 -16.34 19.53
N ARG A 186 17.69 -15.43 19.19
CA ARG A 186 17.93 -14.19 19.97
C ARG A 186 16.73 -13.26 19.92
N ALA A 187 16.10 -13.08 18.77
CA ALA A 187 14.92 -12.25 18.65
C ALA A 187 13.74 -12.77 19.47
N GLU A 188 13.55 -14.09 19.56
CA GLU A 188 12.52 -14.69 20.41
C GLU A 188 12.81 -14.46 21.91
N GLN A 189 14.09 -14.52 22.33
CA GLN A 189 14.49 -14.18 23.70
C GLN A 189 14.20 -12.70 24.00
N GLU A 190 14.52 -11.79 23.09
CA GLU A 190 14.19 -10.35 23.22
C GLU A 190 12.69 -10.14 23.32
N LYS A 191 11.89 -10.76 22.44
CA LYS A 191 10.41 -10.65 22.46
C LYS A 191 9.82 -11.14 23.77
N GLU A 192 10.30 -12.24 24.31
CA GLU A 192 9.79 -12.78 25.58
C GLU A 192 10.18 -11.90 26.74
N ALA A 193 11.43 -11.41 26.80
CA ALA A 193 11.91 -10.51 27.85
C ALA A 193 11.11 -9.18 27.90
N TYR A 194 10.69 -8.66 26.75
CA TYR A 194 9.97 -7.39 26.64
C TYR A 194 8.50 -7.55 26.23
N ARG A 195 7.91 -8.71 26.37
CA ARG A 195 6.54 -9.04 25.93
C ARG A 195 5.48 -8.07 26.42
N LYS A 196 5.50 -7.71 27.73
CA LYS A 196 4.57 -6.74 28.32
C LYS A 196 4.98 -5.30 27.96
N PRO A 197 6.23 -4.88 28.19
CA PRO A 197 6.71 -3.55 27.84
C PRO A 197 6.50 -3.16 26.38
N MET A 198 6.51 -4.13 25.44
CA MET A 198 6.32 -3.89 24.01
C MET A 198 5.01 -3.16 23.69
N ARG A 199 3.98 -3.24 24.55
CA ARG A 199 2.67 -2.60 24.39
C ARG A 199 2.47 -1.38 25.28
N ASP A 200 3.41 -1.06 26.14
CA ASP A 200 3.35 0.06 27.07
C ASP A 200 4.05 1.28 26.43
N PRO A 201 3.33 2.34 26.03
CA PRO A 201 3.93 3.53 25.42
C PRO A 201 4.86 4.30 26.35
N ASP A 202 4.66 4.18 27.67
CA ASP A 202 5.43 4.95 28.69
C ASP A 202 6.70 4.21 29.13
N TYR A 203 6.88 2.94 28.69
CA TYR A 203 8.06 2.18 29.03
C TYR A 203 9.27 2.66 28.21
N PRO A 204 10.44 2.96 28.85
CA PRO A 204 11.64 3.37 28.13
C PRO A 204 12.27 2.18 27.37
N MET A 205 11.68 1.84 26.22
CA MET A 205 12.05 0.68 25.44
C MET A 205 13.47 0.80 24.89
N PRO A 206 14.38 -0.15 25.17
CA PRO A 206 15.69 -0.17 24.55
C PRO A 206 15.58 -0.69 23.10
N MET A 207 16.59 -0.40 22.28
CA MET A 207 16.73 -1.09 20.99
C MET A 207 16.92 -2.58 21.23
N LEU A 208 16.15 -3.40 20.51
CA LEU A 208 16.23 -4.86 20.52
C LEU A 208 16.90 -5.32 19.20
N PRO A 209 18.25 -5.52 19.21
CA PRO A 209 19.00 -5.64 17.96
C PRO A 209 18.63 -6.89 17.14
N ALA A 210 18.35 -8.00 17.81
CA ALA A 210 18.00 -9.23 17.09
C ALA A 210 16.58 -9.14 16.50
N LEU A 211 15.64 -8.54 17.25
CA LEU A 211 14.28 -8.28 16.74
C LEU A 211 14.31 -7.29 15.58
N ALA A 212 15.13 -6.23 15.68
CA ALA A 212 15.31 -5.26 14.60
C ALA A 212 15.85 -5.93 13.33
N ALA A 213 16.89 -6.75 13.46
CA ALA A 213 17.48 -7.48 12.34
C ALA A 213 16.49 -8.48 11.69
N VAL A 214 15.66 -9.15 12.48
CA VAL A 214 14.61 -10.04 11.95
C VAL A 214 13.56 -9.21 11.20
N ASN A 215 13.09 -8.10 11.76
CA ASN A 215 12.07 -7.26 11.12
C ASN A 215 12.57 -6.68 9.78
N GLU A 216 13.80 -6.14 9.76
CA GLU A 216 14.43 -5.64 8.54
C GLU A 216 14.61 -6.74 7.50
N ALA A 217 15.13 -7.91 7.91
CA ALA A 217 15.33 -9.04 7.01
C ALA A 217 14.01 -9.55 6.40
N HIS A 218 12.95 -9.66 7.19
CA HIS A 218 11.63 -10.03 6.69
C HIS A 218 11.11 -9.03 5.67
N GLN A 219 11.32 -7.73 5.87
CA GLN A 219 10.90 -6.71 4.92
C GLN A 219 11.76 -6.73 3.66
N MET A 220 13.09 -6.72 3.80
CA MET A 220 14.00 -6.46 2.69
C MET A 220 14.40 -7.72 1.90
N ALA A 221 14.36 -8.91 2.50
CA ALA A 221 14.70 -10.14 1.80
C ALA A 221 13.61 -10.60 0.82
N ASN A 222 12.37 -10.12 0.99
CA ASN A 222 11.25 -10.45 0.13
C ASN A 222 10.96 -9.31 -0.87
N PRO A 223 11.30 -9.47 -2.15
CA PRO A 223 11.12 -8.40 -3.14
C PRO A 223 9.65 -8.01 -3.33
N ILE A 224 8.69 -8.92 -3.08
CA ILE A 224 7.25 -8.62 -3.14
C ILE A 224 6.88 -7.65 -2.01
N ARG A 225 7.37 -7.88 -0.78
CA ARG A 225 7.17 -6.94 0.33
C ARG A 225 7.74 -5.57 0.01
N VAL A 226 8.94 -5.51 -0.57
CA VAL A 226 9.58 -4.23 -0.90
C VAL A 226 8.70 -3.44 -1.87
N LEU A 227 8.19 -4.06 -2.93
CA LEU A 227 7.34 -3.37 -3.89
C LEU A 227 5.97 -2.99 -3.33
N THR A 228 5.42 -3.78 -2.38
CA THR A 228 4.07 -3.57 -1.83
C THR A 228 4.03 -2.87 -0.46
N SER A 229 5.15 -2.77 0.25
CA SER A 229 5.19 -2.16 1.59
C SER A 229 6.39 -1.24 1.82
N GLY A 230 7.28 -1.12 0.83
CA GLY A 230 8.40 -0.18 0.83
C GLY A 230 9.67 -0.70 1.50
N VAL A 231 10.60 0.21 1.71
CA VAL A 231 11.89 -0.05 2.36
C VAL A 231 11.78 0.25 3.85
N GLU A 232 12.25 -0.70 4.67
CA GLU A 232 12.44 -0.49 6.11
C GLU A 232 13.90 -0.75 6.48
N ARG A 233 14.41 0.00 7.44
CA ARG A 233 15.76 -0.15 8.03
C ARG A 233 15.67 -0.15 9.55
N VAL A 234 16.68 -0.72 10.19
CA VAL A 234 16.83 -0.60 11.64
C VAL A 234 16.82 0.87 12.04
N GLY A 235 15.88 1.24 12.91
CA GLY A 235 15.74 2.63 13.39
C GLY A 235 16.91 3.06 14.25
N LYS A 236 17.14 4.37 14.34
CA LYS A 236 18.15 4.94 15.24
C LYS A 236 17.78 4.74 16.72
N ALA A 237 16.49 4.71 17.01
CA ALA A 237 15.91 4.44 18.33
C ALA A 237 14.54 3.77 18.14
N PRO A 238 14.05 3.00 19.15
CA PRO A 238 12.68 2.49 19.11
C PRO A 238 11.67 3.64 19.11
N PHE A 239 10.53 3.46 18.47
CA PHE A 239 9.41 4.39 18.54
C PHE A 239 8.09 3.64 18.70
N TYR A 240 7.14 4.26 19.40
CA TYR A 240 5.82 3.67 19.61
C TYR A 240 4.87 4.04 18.47
N SER A 241 4.27 3.03 17.84
CA SER A 241 3.30 3.25 16.76
C SER A 241 2.34 2.07 16.63
N SER A 242 1.06 2.37 16.41
CA SER A 242 0.01 1.35 16.24
C SER A 242 0.00 0.33 17.38
N GLY A 243 0.01 0.81 18.62
CA GLY A 243 -0.14 0.00 19.83
C GLY A 243 1.07 -0.83 20.23
N ARG A 244 2.24 -0.58 19.66
CA ARG A 244 3.49 -1.29 20.04
C ARG A 244 4.77 -0.53 19.70
N TRP A 245 5.85 -0.88 20.36
CA TRP A 245 7.19 -0.43 20.01
C TRP A 245 7.67 -1.05 18.70
N ARG A 246 8.33 -0.24 17.90
CA ARG A 246 8.91 -0.60 16.60
C ARG A 246 10.42 -0.44 16.65
N MET A 247 11.14 -1.40 16.04
CA MET A 247 12.60 -1.41 15.98
C MET A 247 13.14 -1.05 14.59
N VAL A 248 12.25 -1.05 13.58
CA VAL A 248 12.55 -0.67 12.21
C VAL A 248 11.67 0.52 11.81
N GLU A 249 12.22 1.40 11.00
CA GLU A 249 11.54 2.57 10.47
C GLU A 249 11.43 2.50 8.94
N ARG A 250 10.36 3.07 8.41
CA ARG A 250 10.21 3.26 6.96
C ARG A 250 11.21 4.29 6.46
N VAL A 251 11.71 4.07 5.25
CA VAL A 251 12.67 4.94 4.58
C VAL A 251 11.98 5.71 3.46
N ALA A 252 12.27 6.99 3.35
CA ALA A 252 11.91 7.81 2.19
C ALA A 252 12.82 7.43 1.00
N TRP A 253 12.57 6.25 0.44
CA TRP A 253 13.41 5.63 -0.60
C TRP A 253 13.58 6.50 -1.84
N TRP A 254 12.67 7.41 -2.11
CA TRP A 254 12.74 8.37 -3.21
C TRP A 254 13.92 9.32 -3.12
N ASN A 255 14.49 9.51 -1.92
CA ASN A 255 15.71 10.31 -1.75
C ASN A 255 16.96 9.62 -2.31
N GLU A 256 16.91 8.29 -2.46
CA GLU A 256 17.96 7.45 -3.02
C GLU A 256 17.64 7.03 -4.48
N TYR A 257 16.48 7.46 -5.02
CA TYR A 257 16.05 7.12 -6.37
C TYR A 257 16.78 7.99 -7.39
N ASP A 258 17.64 7.36 -8.18
CA ASP A 258 18.54 8.02 -9.15
C ASP A 258 18.12 7.83 -10.62
N SER A 259 17.09 7.02 -10.89
CA SER A 259 16.60 6.81 -12.26
C SER A 259 15.91 8.06 -12.81
N PRO A 260 16.17 8.42 -14.09
CA PRO A 260 15.48 9.53 -14.74
C PRO A 260 14.01 9.22 -15.05
N VAL A 261 13.59 7.95 -15.03
CA VAL A 261 12.22 7.55 -15.33
C VAL A 261 11.33 7.87 -14.13
N PRO A 262 10.31 8.71 -14.27
CA PRO A 262 9.36 9.01 -13.20
C PRO A 262 8.67 7.77 -12.64
N THR A 263 8.35 7.80 -11.34
CA THR A 263 7.66 6.71 -10.67
C THR A 263 6.45 7.25 -9.89
N VAL A 264 5.30 6.60 -10.04
CA VAL A 264 4.08 6.89 -9.27
C VAL A 264 3.80 5.74 -8.31
N MET A 265 3.43 6.09 -7.07
CA MET A 265 3.16 5.15 -6.00
C MET A 265 2.04 5.62 -5.07
N GLY A 266 1.52 4.68 -4.24
CA GLY A 266 0.59 4.91 -3.13
C GLY A 266 1.22 4.65 -1.76
N HIS A 267 0.48 3.96 -0.85
CA HIS A 267 0.91 3.33 0.39
C HIS A 267 1.33 4.24 1.56
N TYR A 268 1.86 5.44 1.34
CA TYR A 268 2.61 6.18 2.37
C TYR A 268 1.78 7.22 3.13
N TRP A 269 0.48 7.33 2.92
CA TRP A 269 -0.42 8.18 3.69
C TRP A 269 0.01 9.65 3.72
N ARG A 270 0.23 10.22 2.56
CA ARG A 270 0.47 11.65 2.40
C ARG A 270 -0.79 12.44 2.76
N TRP A 271 -0.63 13.68 3.18
CA TRP A 271 -1.75 14.54 3.52
C TRP A 271 -1.83 15.74 2.58
N PRO A 272 -3.03 16.14 2.15
CA PRO A 272 -3.20 17.33 1.30
C PRO A 272 -3.07 18.64 2.09
N VAL A 273 -3.07 18.57 3.42
CA VAL A 273 -2.92 19.70 4.35
C VAL A 273 -1.96 19.32 5.47
N PRO A 274 -1.27 20.26 6.11
CA PRO A 274 -0.47 19.98 7.30
C PRO A 274 -1.33 19.38 8.42
N VAL A 275 -0.85 18.30 9.04
CA VAL A 275 -1.55 17.62 10.13
C VAL A 275 -0.62 17.38 11.31
N ASP A 276 -1.17 17.42 12.52
CA ASP A 276 -0.47 16.96 13.72
C ASP A 276 -0.46 15.42 13.74
N ARG A 277 0.67 14.84 13.37
CA ARG A 277 0.87 13.39 13.33
C ARG A 277 0.81 12.73 14.70
N THR A 278 1.15 13.45 15.76
CA THR A 278 1.11 12.92 17.12
C THR A 278 -0.32 12.66 17.57
N ALA A 279 -1.27 13.51 17.16
CA ALA A 279 -2.71 13.31 17.39
C ALA A 279 -3.25 12.02 16.72
N PHE A 280 -2.48 11.44 15.81
CA PHE A 280 -2.83 10.20 15.11
C PHE A 280 -2.03 8.99 15.60
N GLY A 281 -1.26 9.11 16.68
CA GLY A 281 -0.48 8.01 17.24
C GLY A 281 0.65 7.53 16.32
N LYS A 282 1.14 8.39 15.42
CA LYS A 282 2.26 8.09 14.53
C LYS A 282 3.55 8.64 15.12
N GLY A 283 4.30 7.80 15.83
CA GLY A 283 5.56 8.18 16.49
C GLY A 283 6.82 8.05 15.63
N GLY A 284 6.70 7.56 14.39
CA GLY A 284 7.85 7.44 13.47
C GLY A 284 8.19 8.76 12.76
N PRO A 285 9.35 8.82 12.06
CA PRO A 285 9.74 10.00 11.29
C PRO A 285 8.69 10.34 10.22
N ASP A 286 8.54 11.63 9.94
CA ASP A 286 7.72 12.09 8.83
C ASP A 286 8.48 11.91 7.52
N LEU A 287 7.99 11.02 6.67
CA LEU A 287 8.64 10.75 5.38
C LEU A 287 8.48 11.91 4.38
N PHE A 288 7.51 12.79 4.62
CA PHE A 288 7.20 13.94 3.76
C PHE A 288 7.62 15.28 4.37
N ASP A 289 8.38 15.25 5.47
CA ASP A 289 8.85 16.47 6.11
C ASP A 289 9.62 17.36 5.11
N GLY A 290 9.33 18.66 5.13
CA GLY A 290 9.92 19.63 4.20
C GLY A 290 9.41 19.55 2.76
N THR A 291 8.39 18.72 2.42
CA THR A 291 7.81 18.65 1.08
C THR A 291 6.39 19.24 1.03
N GLN A 292 6.05 19.92 -0.07
CA GLN A 292 4.68 20.34 -0.32
C GLN A 292 3.84 19.15 -0.81
N PHE A 293 2.52 19.17 -0.56
CA PHE A 293 1.63 18.03 -0.85
C PHE A 293 1.56 17.68 -2.35
N ASP A 294 1.74 18.64 -3.24
CA ASP A 294 1.69 18.51 -4.71
C ASP A 294 3.07 18.34 -5.35
N GLN A 295 4.12 18.41 -4.55
CA GLN A 295 5.49 18.34 -5.04
C GLN A 295 5.90 16.90 -5.36
N GLY A 296 6.63 16.72 -6.47
CA GLY A 296 7.40 15.51 -6.75
C GLY A 296 8.53 15.33 -5.73
N LEU A 297 8.76 14.09 -5.35
CA LEU A 297 9.67 13.68 -4.28
C LEU A 297 11.05 13.30 -4.83
N GLY A 298 12.04 13.28 -3.93
CA GLY A 298 13.42 12.91 -4.24
C GLY A 298 14.23 14.04 -4.90
N ALA A 299 15.53 13.80 -5.10
CA ALA A 299 16.46 14.80 -5.62
C ALA A 299 16.09 15.28 -7.04
N GLN A 300 15.46 14.44 -7.84
CA GLN A 300 15.05 14.76 -9.21
C GLN A 300 13.58 15.25 -9.29
N GLY A 301 12.83 15.24 -8.18
CA GLY A 301 11.41 15.61 -8.15
C GLY A 301 10.53 14.74 -9.05
N ASN A 302 10.92 13.49 -9.30
CA ASN A 302 10.27 12.61 -10.27
C ASN A 302 9.61 11.37 -9.65
N VAL A 303 9.45 11.33 -8.32
CA VAL A 303 8.66 10.32 -7.63
C VAL A 303 7.38 10.96 -7.08
N TYR A 304 6.22 10.39 -7.40
CA TYR A 304 4.92 10.93 -7.05
C TYR A 304 4.19 9.96 -6.13
N CYS A 305 3.97 10.35 -4.86
CA CYS A 305 3.09 9.63 -3.97
C CYS A 305 1.68 10.22 -4.08
N ILE A 306 0.71 9.40 -4.48
CA ILE A 306 -0.68 9.81 -4.71
C ILE A 306 -1.68 9.15 -3.74
N ASP A 307 -1.20 8.51 -2.67
CA ASP A 307 -2.02 8.11 -1.52
C ASP A 307 -2.20 9.32 -0.58
N TYR A 308 -3.37 9.96 -0.65
CA TYR A 308 -3.74 11.08 0.24
C TYR A 308 -4.64 10.62 1.38
N SER A 309 -4.33 9.45 1.93
CA SER A 309 -4.86 8.92 3.18
C SER A 309 -6.38 8.64 3.18
N VAL A 310 -7.02 8.46 2.01
CA VAL A 310 -8.46 8.20 1.91
C VAL A 310 -8.89 7.00 2.76
N GLY A 311 -8.03 5.99 2.87
CA GLY A 311 -8.25 4.82 3.74
C GLY A 311 -8.38 5.13 5.23
N ARG A 312 -8.30 6.41 5.63
CA ARG A 312 -8.53 6.86 7.00
C ARG A 312 -9.93 7.43 7.23
N ARG A 313 -10.75 7.60 6.21
CA ARG A 313 -12.11 8.15 6.32
C ARG A 313 -12.99 7.42 7.32
N PHE A 314 -12.74 6.13 7.58
CA PHE A 314 -13.47 5.42 8.64
C PHE A 314 -13.33 6.10 10.01
N GLN A 315 -12.14 6.65 10.36
CA GLN A 315 -11.94 7.39 11.61
C GLN A 315 -12.57 8.78 11.56
N GLU A 316 -12.57 9.42 10.41
CA GLU A 316 -13.20 10.73 10.22
C GLU A 316 -14.73 10.61 10.32
N ARG A 317 -15.32 9.53 9.78
CA ARG A 317 -16.76 9.23 9.95
C ARG A 317 -17.16 9.06 11.41
N ILE A 318 -16.36 8.34 12.20
CA ILE A 318 -16.63 8.16 13.64
C ILE A 318 -16.64 9.53 14.38
N LYS A 319 -15.76 10.45 13.99
CA LYS A 319 -15.66 11.78 14.58
C LYS A 319 -16.75 12.74 14.13
N GLY A 320 -17.51 12.40 13.07
CA GLY A 320 -18.59 13.26 12.53
C GLY A 320 -18.11 14.58 11.93
N ALA A 321 -16.83 14.73 11.67
CA ALA A 321 -16.24 15.88 10.98
C ALA A 321 -16.21 15.63 9.47
N GLY A 322 -16.14 16.70 8.66
CA GLY A 322 -15.88 16.57 7.22
C GLY A 322 -14.52 15.92 6.95
N PHE A 323 -14.35 15.34 5.76
CA PHE A 323 -13.13 14.63 5.40
C PHE A 323 -11.96 15.60 5.13
N GLN A 324 -10.85 15.38 5.80
CA GLN A 324 -9.57 16.03 5.51
C GLN A 324 -8.72 15.20 4.52
N THR A 325 -8.98 13.90 4.48
CA THR A 325 -8.37 12.95 3.56
C THR A 325 -9.02 13.04 2.18
N ARG A 326 -8.27 12.67 1.13
CA ARG A 326 -8.76 12.76 -0.25
C ARG A 326 -8.38 11.49 -1.02
N LEU A 327 -9.23 11.12 -1.97
CA LEU A 327 -8.82 10.25 -3.07
C LEU A 327 -8.20 11.13 -4.17
N ALA A 328 -7.02 10.76 -4.63
CA ALA A 328 -6.30 11.54 -5.62
C ALA A 328 -6.09 10.78 -6.92
N ALA A 329 -5.97 11.53 -8.00
CA ALA A 329 -5.43 11.08 -9.28
C ALA A 329 -4.29 11.99 -9.73
N LEU A 330 -3.29 11.42 -10.40
CA LEU A 330 -2.26 12.15 -11.12
C LEU A 330 -2.51 12.00 -12.62
N ARG A 331 -2.78 13.10 -13.31
CA ARG A 331 -2.85 13.15 -14.78
C ARG A 331 -1.45 13.06 -15.38
N TRP A 332 -1.26 12.19 -16.33
CA TRP A 332 -0.01 11.98 -17.05
C TRP A 332 -0.22 12.16 -18.55
N PRO A 333 0.63 12.91 -19.28
CA PRO A 333 1.93 13.48 -18.87
C PRO A 333 1.86 14.86 -18.22
N GLU A 334 0.67 15.44 -17.99
CA GLU A 334 0.47 16.82 -17.50
C GLU A 334 1.04 17.02 -16.09
N ARG A 335 1.15 15.97 -15.28
CA ARG A 335 1.57 15.95 -13.87
C ARG A 335 0.66 16.80 -12.97
N GLU A 336 -0.62 16.80 -13.28
CA GLU A 336 -1.64 17.54 -12.56
C GLU A 336 -2.33 16.62 -11.54
N LEU A 337 -2.40 17.06 -10.28
CA LEU A 337 -3.14 16.38 -9.23
C LEU A 337 -4.61 16.79 -9.24
N MET A 338 -5.47 15.80 -9.23
CA MET A 338 -6.91 15.93 -9.09
C MET A 338 -7.38 15.22 -7.83
N PHE A 339 -8.36 15.78 -7.15
CA PHE A 339 -8.93 15.19 -5.94
C PHE A 339 -10.43 14.97 -6.07
N ASP A 340 -10.95 14.00 -5.31
CA ASP A 340 -12.38 13.90 -5.08
C ASP A 340 -12.91 15.17 -4.38
N GLY A 341 -14.19 15.44 -4.52
CA GLY A 341 -14.84 16.61 -3.94
C GLY A 341 -15.55 16.35 -2.60
N LEU A 342 -15.39 15.14 -2.06
CA LEU A 342 -16.10 14.70 -0.85
C LEU A 342 -15.39 15.09 0.43
#